data_1eee028e32faf7ae8023414438c08297
#
_entry.id   1eee028e32faf7ae8023414438c08297
#
_cell.length_a   1.000
_cell.length_b   1.000
_cell.length_c   1.000
_cell.angle_alpha   90.00
_cell.angle_beta   90.00
_cell.angle_gamma   90.00
#
_symmetry.space_group_name_H-M   'P 1'
#
loop_
_entity.id
_entity.type
_entity.pdbx_description
1 polymer ?
#
loop_
_entity_poly.entity_id
_entity_poly.type
_entity_poly.pdbx_seq_one_letter_code
_entity_poly.pdbx_strand_id
1 'polypeptide(L)'
;LAYKLWAEAFGRTSPLEVGLSRDDKRWALRMYEEDIPGESVALKEDDIWVISGGGAGVTARCVVGAAKASQNAGSTFVLLGRTRLDTSIEHWLQDDENTLQSRKMDLRDEMIASSDSGKVTMVEWEHAWNRKMRTLEVYRTIRDIQETGNRALYDACDVTNRKAVAKVFSAVVKEFGPITGIVHGAGLEESKLVADKSWQSFTNIISVKIDGWRALIDALDDGISDLRVLCAFTSIAGRFGNGGQVDYAAANNILDAEMCRISHHPDAPRAVAIAWSGWRDVGMATRGSIE
;
A
#
# COMPACT_ATOMS: atom_id res chain seq x y z
N LEU A 1 11.99 21.41 -32.47
CA LEU A 1 11.13 20.86 -31.43
C LEU A 1 9.66 21.20 -31.67
N ALA A 2 9.30 22.50 -31.85
CA ALA A 2 7.90 22.92 -32.03
C ALA A 2 7.18 22.21 -33.18
N TYR A 3 7.82 22.07 -34.34
CA TYR A 3 7.27 21.33 -35.48
C TYR A 3 7.01 19.84 -35.15
N LYS A 4 7.91 19.19 -34.40
CA LYS A 4 7.74 17.80 -34.00
C LYS A 4 6.58 17.63 -33.01
N LEU A 5 6.47 18.52 -32.03
CA LEU A 5 5.35 18.52 -31.11
C LEU A 5 4.00 18.70 -31.84
N TRP A 6 3.99 19.61 -32.85
CA TRP A 6 2.82 19.79 -33.72
C TRP A 6 2.49 18.52 -34.51
N ALA A 7 3.48 17.89 -35.13
CA ALA A 7 3.29 16.67 -35.91
C ALA A 7 2.76 15.50 -35.04
N GLU A 8 3.22 15.36 -33.78
CA GLU A 8 2.70 14.38 -32.85
C GLU A 8 1.25 14.69 -32.44
N ALA A 9 0.93 15.96 -32.13
CA ALA A 9 -0.40 16.35 -31.69
C ALA A 9 -1.50 16.09 -32.74
N PHE A 10 -1.14 16.14 -34.03
CA PHE A 10 -2.07 15.93 -35.14
C PHE A 10 -1.87 14.62 -35.92
N GLY A 11 -0.91 13.79 -35.47
CA GLY A 11 -0.68 12.46 -36.03
C GLY A 11 -1.83 11.49 -35.72
N ARG A 12 -2.29 10.74 -36.74
CA ARG A 12 -3.44 9.83 -36.62
C ARG A 12 -3.14 8.46 -36.01
N THR A 13 -1.86 8.11 -35.78
CA THR A 13 -1.42 6.75 -35.43
C THR A 13 -0.42 6.74 -34.28
N SER A 14 -0.44 7.73 -33.44
CA SER A 14 0.52 7.85 -32.32
C SER A 14 0.15 6.99 -31.14
N PRO A 15 1.12 6.38 -30.45
CA PRO A 15 0.93 5.94 -29.09
C PRO A 15 0.52 7.14 -28.23
N LEU A 16 -0.22 6.88 -27.13
CA LEU A 16 -0.71 7.92 -26.22
C LEU A 16 0.40 8.78 -25.64
N GLU A 17 1.63 8.27 -25.59
CA GLU A 17 2.78 8.92 -24.99
C GLU A 17 4.01 8.72 -25.86
N VAL A 18 4.69 9.82 -26.16
CA VAL A 18 5.93 9.81 -26.90
C VAL A 18 6.97 10.71 -26.25
N GLY A 19 8.21 10.24 -26.22
CA GLY A 19 9.39 11.03 -25.87
C GLY A 19 10.09 11.55 -27.11
N LEU A 20 10.44 12.84 -27.09
CA LEU A 20 11.25 13.47 -28.12
C LEU A 20 12.59 13.88 -27.52
N SER A 21 13.68 13.27 -27.95
CA SER A 21 15.02 13.60 -27.48
C SER A 21 15.67 14.74 -28.27
N ARG A 22 16.73 15.31 -27.73
CA ARG A 22 17.48 16.41 -28.37
C ARG A 22 18.18 15.99 -29.68
N ASP A 23 18.52 14.71 -29.80
CA ASP A 23 19.15 14.10 -30.98
C ASP A 23 18.14 13.64 -32.04
N ASP A 24 16.95 14.22 -32.00
CA ASP A 24 15.88 14.00 -32.96
C ASP A 24 15.24 12.61 -33.00
N LYS A 25 15.50 11.78 -31.99
CA LYS A 25 14.85 10.48 -31.86
C LYS A 25 13.47 10.61 -31.23
N ARG A 26 12.57 9.77 -31.72
CA ARG A 26 11.22 9.59 -31.20
C ARG A 26 11.14 8.26 -30.45
N TRP A 27 10.75 8.32 -29.20
CA TRP A 27 10.60 7.16 -28.33
C TRP A 27 9.13 6.92 -28.03
N ALA A 28 8.74 5.68 -27.94
CA ALA A 28 7.43 5.28 -27.47
C ALA A 28 7.59 4.16 -26.44
N LEU A 29 6.77 4.20 -25.41
CA LEU A 29 6.73 3.14 -24.43
C LEU A 29 5.98 1.93 -24.98
N ARG A 30 6.53 0.76 -24.76
CA ARG A 30 5.91 -0.52 -25.10
C ARG A 30 6.01 -1.45 -23.90
N MET A 31 4.97 -2.24 -23.69
CA MET A 31 5.04 -3.38 -22.78
C MET A 31 5.54 -4.60 -23.57
N TYR A 32 6.38 -5.38 -22.95
CA TYR A 32 6.79 -6.69 -23.41
C TYR A 32 6.86 -7.62 -22.20
N GLU A 33 6.68 -8.89 -22.46
CA GLU A 33 6.87 -9.93 -21.45
C GLU A 33 8.38 -10.16 -21.26
N GLU A 34 8.80 -10.22 -20.02
CA GLU A 34 10.20 -10.45 -19.66
C GLU A 34 10.24 -11.42 -18.47
N ASP A 35 11.15 -12.38 -18.55
CA ASP A 35 11.40 -13.28 -17.45
C ASP A 35 11.97 -12.49 -16.25
N ILE A 36 11.41 -12.74 -15.07
CA ILE A 36 11.95 -12.15 -13.84
C ILE A 36 13.33 -12.76 -13.59
N PRO A 37 14.41 -11.97 -13.56
CA PRO A 37 15.74 -12.50 -13.28
C PRO A 37 15.74 -13.26 -11.95
N GLY A 38 16.30 -14.46 -11.94
CA GLY A 38 16.24 -15.39 -10.80
C GLY A 38 17.01 -14.97 -9.54
N GLU A 39 17.61 -13.79 -9.54
CA GLU A 39 18.27 -13.26 -8.34
C GLU A 39 17.26 -12.61 -7.40
N SER A 40 16.78 -13.38 -6.45
CA SER A 40 16.00 -12.85 -5.32
C SER A 40 16.90 -12.07 -4.36
N VAL A 41 16.47 -10.90 -3.93
CA VAL A 41 17.05 -10.25 -2.75
C VAL A 41 16.62 -11.06 -1.53
N ALA A 42 17.47 -11.95 -1.06
CA ALA A 42 17.21 -12.65 0.18
C ALA A 42 17.13 -11.64 1.33
N LEU A 43 16.12 -11.77 2.20
CA LEU A 43 16.12 -11.09 3.49
C LEU A 43 17.29 -11.62 4.30
N LYS A 44 18.01 -10.72 4.94
CA LYS A 44 19.15 -11.06 5.81
C LYS A 44 18.68 -11.11 7.25
N GLU A 45 19.46 -11.80 8.06
CA GLU A 45 19.38 -11.68 9.51
C GLU A 45 19.48 -10.19 9.88
N ASP A 46 18.64 -9.75 10.81
CA ASP A 46 18.56 -8.35 11.27
C ASP A 46 18.03 -7.32 10.24
N ASP A 47 17.49 -7.73 9.12
CA ASP A 47 16.78 -6.79 8.22
C ASP A 47 15.56 -6.18 8.92
N ILE A 48 15.44 -4.87 8.80
CA ILE A 48 14.31 -4.10 9.36
C ILE A 48 13.54 -3.46 8.22
N TRP A 49 12.29 -3.87 8.10
CA TRP A 49 11.40 -3.42 7.04
C TRP A 49 10.24 -2.61 7.61
N VAL A 50 10.02 -1.41 7.08
CA VAL A 50 8.84 -0.59 7.38
C VAL A 50 7.87 -0.68 6.21
N ILE A 51 6.63 -1.09 6.50
CA ILE A 51 5.63 -1.41 5.49
C ILE A 51 4.35 -0.61 5.74
N SER A 52 4.11 0.42 4.95
CA SER A 52 2.85 1.15 5.01
C SER A 52 1.72 0.39 4.33
N GLY A 53 0.56 0.34 4.95
CA GLY A 53 -0.57 -0.47 4.48
C GLY A 53 -0.35 -1.97 4.67
N GLY A 54 0.67 -2.38 5.44
CA GLY A 54 1.08 -3.77 5.60
C GLY A 54 0.16 -4.63 6.46
N GLY A 55 -0.79 -4.04 7.17
CA GLY A 55 -1.66 -4.79 8.09
C GLY A 55 -2.77 -5.59 7.41
N ALA A 56 -3.12 -5.29 6.17
CA ALA A 56 -4.27 -5.88 5.48
C ALA A 56 -4.12 -5.86 3.96
N GLY A 57 -4.96 -6.62 3.26
CA GLY A 57 -5.09 -6.61 1.81
C GLY A 57 -3.87 -7.16 1.06
N VAL A 58 -3.63 -6.65 -0.16
CA VAL A 58 -2.55 -7.12 -1.05
C VAL A 58 -1.18 -6.97 -0.39
N THR A 59 -0.93 -5.83 0.26
CA THR A 59 0.36 -5.57 0.92
C THR A 59 0.65 -6.60 2.01
N ALA A 60 -0.32 -6.91 2.85
CA ALA A 60 -0.18 -7.94 3.89
C ALA A 60 0.16 -9.31 3.29
N ARG A 61 -0.52 -9.70 2.20
CA ARG A 61 -0.26 -10.98 1.52
C ARG A 61 1.16 -11.03 0.95
N CYS A 62 1.64 -9.96 0.34
CA CYS A 62 3.00 -9.88 -0.17
C CYS A 62 4.04 -9.96 0.95
N VAL A 63 3.80 -9.26 2.06
CA VAL A 63 4.72 -9.26 3.21
C VAL A 63 4.78 -10.62 3.88
N VAL A 64 3.63 -11.29 4.08
CA VAL A 64 3.60 -12.67 4.59
C VAL A 64 4.32 -13.62 3.62
N GLY A 65 4.16 -13.43 2.30
CA GLY A 65 4.90 -14.18 1.29
C GLY A 65 6.41 -13.98 1.39
N ALA A 66 6.87 -12.73 1.58
CA ALA A 66 8.27 -12.41 1.78
C ALA A 66 8.82 -13.02 3.09
N ALA A 67 8.05 -12.94 4.19
CA ALA A 67 8.42 -13.56 5.45
C ALA A 67 8.55 -15.09 5.35
N LYS A 68 7.66 -15.76 4.59
CA LYS A 68 7.75 -17.19 4.31
C LYS A 68 8.96 -17.56 3.45
N ALA A 69 9.29 -16.74 2.46
CA ALA A 69 10.48 -16.95 1.62
C ALA A 69 11.81 -16.77 2.39
N SER A 70 11.77 -16.05 3.52
CA SER A 70 12.89 -15.82 4.44
C SER A 70 12.67 -16.44 5.81
N GLN A 71 12.14 -17.63 5.85
CA GLN A 71 11.83 -18.33 7.09
C GLN A 71 13.05 -18.42 8.01
N ASN A 72 12.85 -18.06 9.30
CA ASN A 72 13.88 -18.04 10.33
C ASN A 72 15.04 -17.05 10.07
N ALA A 73 14.85 -16.02 9.23
CA ALA A 73 15.87 -14.99 9.01
C ALA A 73 16.03 -14.05 10.22
N GLY A 74 15.08 -14.04 11.17
CA GLY A 74 15.10 -13.11 12.31
C GLY A 74 14.79 -11.65 11.95
N SER A 75 14.37 -11.39 10.72
CA SER A 75 14.01 -10.05 10.23
C SER A 75 12.84 -9.45 11.01
N THR A 76 12.78 -8.12 11.04
CA THR A 76 11.71 -7.37 11.71
C THR A 76 10.82 -6.66 10.68
N PHE A 77 9.52 -6.92 10.71
CA PHE A 77 8.53 -6.29 9.87
C PHE A 77 7.67 -5.32 10.70
N VAL A 78 7.80 -4.03 10.44
CA VAL A 78 7.03 -2.97 11.10
C VAL A 78 5.90 -2.53 10.17
N LEU A 79 4.69 -2.93 10.49
CA LEU A 79 3.50 -2.69 9.70
C LEU A 79 2.83 -1.39 10.15
N LEU A 80 2.65 -0.46 9.24
CA LEU A 80 1.95 0.80 9.49
C LEU A 80 0.55 0.77 8.88
N GLY A 81 -0.45 1.19 9.64
CA GLY A 81 -1.82 1.31 9.15
C GLY A 81 -2.65 2.21 10.05
N ARG A 82 -3.85 2.62 9.59
CA ARG A 82 -4.72 3.52 10.36
C ARG A 82 -5.62 2.81 11.38
N THR A 83 -5.72 1.50 11.31
CA THR A 83 -6.57 0.72 12.20
C THR A 83 -6.00 0.73 13.61
N ARG A 84 -6.75 1.27 14.57
CA ARG A 84 -6.42 1.07 15.98
C ARG A 84 -6.86 -0.33 16.37
N LEU A 85 -5.94 -1.12 16.89
CA LEU A 85 -6.23 -2.50 17.28
C LEU A 85 -7.17 -2.54 18.47
N ASP A 86 -8.19 -3.36 18.36
CA ASP A 86 -9.11 -3.69 19.45
C ASP A 86 -8.62 -5.00 20.09
N THR A 87 -7.97 -4.88 21.25
CA THR A 87 -7.41 -6.05 21.95
C THR A 87 -8.46 -7.02 22.46
N SER A 88 -9.71 -6.56 22.58
CA SER A 88 -10.82 -7.41 23.06
C SER A 88 -11.16 -8.55 22.09
N ILE A 89 -10.75 -8.45 20.82
CA ILE A 89 -11.04 -9.47 19.78
C ILE A 89 -9.83 -10.31 19.38
N GLU A 90 -8.71 -10.18 20.04
CA GLU A 90 -7.52 -10.97 19.70
C GLU A 90 -7.77 -12.47 19.75
N HIS A 91 -8.59 -12.91 20.69
CA HIS A 91 -9.01 -14.30 20.81
C HIS A 91 -9.82 -14.83 19.63
N TRP A 92 -10.37 -13.97 18.74
CA TRP A 92 -11.07 -14.37 17.52
C TRP A 92 -10.13 -14.92 16.44
N LEU A 93 -8.83 -14.86 16.65
CA LEU A 93 -7.85 -15.46 15.73
C LEU A 93 -8.08 -16.95 15.46
N GLN A 94 -8.70 -17.65 16.40
CA GLN A 94 -9.01 -19.09 16.32
C GLN A 94 -10.41 -19.37 15.80
N ASP A 95 -11.25 -18.34 15.62
CA ASP A 95 -12.63 -18.50 15.21
C ASP A 95 -12.72 -18.88 13.72
N ASP A 96 -13.56 -19.85 13.42
CA ASP A 96 -13.96 -20.20 12.06
C ASP A 96 -15.05 -19.25 11.52
N GLU A 97 -15.40 -19.40 10.25
CA GLU A 97 -16.40 -18.56 9.57
C GLU A 97 -17.76 -18.57 10.29
N ASN A 98 -18.22 -19.73 10.76
CA ASN A 98 -19.50 -19.87 11.45
C ASN A 98 -19.48 -19.13 12.79
N THR A 99 -18.41 -19.28 13.54
CA THR A 99 -18.20 -18.56 14.81
C THR A 99 -18.17 -17.06 14.59
N LEU A 100 -17.48 -16.58 13.55
CA LEU A 100 -17.46 -15.16 13.19
C LEU A 100 -18.83 -14.63 12.79
N GLN A 101 -19.67 -15.42 12.13
CA GLN A 101 -21.05 -15.03 11.84
C GLN A 101 -21.88 -14.91 13.13
N SER A 102 -21.70 -15.81 14.09
CA SER A 102 -22.35 -15.69 15.41
C SER A 102 -21.88 -14.41 16.12
N ARG A 103 -20.59 -14.14 16.15
CA ARG A 103 -20.01 -12.91 16.71
C ARG A 103 -20.58 -11.63 16.07
N LYS A 104 -20.88 -11.68 14.76
CA LYS A 104 -21.50 -10.55 14.06
C LYS A 104 -22.90 -10.28 14.59
N MET A 105 -23.65 -11.31 14.91
CA MET A 105 -25.00 -11.16 15.51
C MET A 105 -24.93 -10.68 16.96
N ASP A 106 -24.03 -11.26 17.76
CA ASP A 106 -23.78 -10.84 19.14
C ASP A 106 -23.42 -9.34 19.22
N LEU A 107 -22.55 -8.86 18.32
CA LEU A 107 -22.21 -7.45 18.22
C LEU A 107 -23.43 -6.56 17.96
N ARG A 108 -24.37 -7.03 17.12
CA ARG A 108 -25.59 -6.28 16.87
C ARG A 108 -26.45 -6.17 18.14
N ASP A 109 -26.60 -7.27 18.86
CA ASP A 109 -27.40 -7.31 20.08
C ASP A 109 -26.78 -6.45 21.18
N GLU A 110 -25.45 -6.48 21.33
CA GLU A 110 -24.71 -5.60 22.23
C GLU A 110 -24.88 -4.10 21.87
N MET A 111 -24.82 -3.77 20.58
CA MET A 111 -25.02 -2.40 20.10
C MET A 111 -26.45 -1.91 20.36
N ILE A 112 -27.45 -2.77 20.17
CA ILE A 112 -28.85 -2.46 20.47
C ILE A 112 -29.05 -2.24 21.98
N ALA A 113 -28.47 -3.11 22.80
CA ALA A 113 -28.58 -3.03 24.26
C ALA A 113 -27.88 -1.77 24.82
N SER A 114 -26.81 -1.29 24.16
CA SER A 114 -26.08 -0.07 24.59
C SER A 114 -26.59 1.23 23.95
N SER A 115 -27.57 1.15 23.05
CA SER A 115 -28.17 2.32 22.41
C SER A 115 -29.28 2.93 23.25
N ASP A 116 -29.25 4.24 23.49
CA ASP A 116 -30.30 4.96 24.18
C ASP A 116 -31.67 4.83 23.51
N SER A 117 -31.68 4.65 22.19
CA SER A 117 -32.90 4.48 21.40
C SER A 117 -33.38 3.03 21.30
N GLY A 118 -32.58 2.06 21.78
CA GLY A 118 -32.81 0.63 21.57
C GLY A 118 -32.79 0.21 20.09
N LYS A 119 -32.18 1.03 19.21
CA LYS A 119 -32.11 0.79 17.76
C LYS A 119 -30.72 1.03 17.24
N VAL A 120 -30.31 0.23 16.26
CA VAL A 120 -29.06 0.36 15.51
C VAL A 120 -29.38 0.20 14.04
N THR A 121 -28.87 1.11 13.22
CA THR A 121 -29.05 1.01 11.78
C THR A 121 -28.13 -0.07 11.20
N MET A 122 -28.52 -0.62 10.05
CA MET A 122 -27.68 -1.59 9.32
C MET A 122 -26.30 -1.01 9.01
N VAL A 123 -26.22 0.27 8.66
CA VAL A 123 -24.96 0.96 8.32
C VAL A 123 -24.03 1.05 9.54
N GLU A 124 -24.54 1.43 10.71
CA GLU A 124 -23.76 1.50 11.95
C GLU A 124 -23.21 0.13 12.34
N TRP A 125 -24.05 -0.90 12.27
CA TRP A 125 -23.67 -2.27 12.57
C TRP A 125 -22.58 -2.78 11.60
N GLU A 126 -22.78 -2.65 10.28
CA GLU A 126 -21.78 -3.04 9.29
C GLU A 126 -20.46 -2.27 9.45
N HIS A 127 -20.50 -0.98 9.78
CA HIS A 127 -19.31 -0.20 10.08
C HIS A 127 -18.56 -0.73 11.32
N ALA A 128 -19.31 -1.07 12.40
CA ALA A 128 -18.71 -1.64 13.61
C ALA A 128 -18.09 -3.01 13.32
N TRP A 129 -18.81 -3.87 12.62
CA TRP A 129 -18.30 -5.17 12.19
C TRP A 129 -17.04 -5.06 11.32
N ASN A 130 -17.07 -4.20 10.31
CA ASN A 130 -15.92 -3.98 9.43
C ASN A 130 -14.68 -3.45 10.17
N ARG A 131 -14.84 -2.65 11.23
CA ARG A 131 -13.70 -2.24 12.08
C ARG A 131 -13.09 -3.45 12.81
N LYS A 132 -13.92 -4.33 13.38
CA LYS A 132 -13.44 -5.55 14.04
C LYS A 132 -12.74 -6.49 13.04
N MET A 133 -13.31 -6.69 11.86
CA MET A 133 -12.70 -7.53 10.83
C MET A 133 -11.35 -6.98 10.34
N ARG A 134 -11.21 -5.66 10.22
CA ARG A 134 -9.90 -5.05 9.90
C ARG A 134 -8.88 -5.28 11.00
N THR A 135 -9.26 -5.17 12.27
CA THR A 135 -8.39 -5.50 13.39
C THR A 135 -7.97 -6.98 13.33
N LEU A 136 -8.92 -7.88 13.11
CA LEU A 136 -8.65 -9.32 13.01
C LEU A 136 -7.71 -9.65 11.84
N GLU A 137 -7.85 -8.97 10.69
CA GLU A 137 -6.97 -9.11 9.54
C GLU A 137 -5.53 -8.71 9.90
N VAL A 138 -5.34 -7.61 10.65
CA VAL A 138 -4.02 -7.19 11.13
C VAL A 138 -3.42 -8.23 12.08
N TYR A 139 -4.19 -8.74 13.03
CA TYR A 139 -3.71 -9.79 13.95
C TYR A 139 -3.31 -11.07 13.19
N ARG A 140 -4.09 -11.49 12.21
CA ARG A 140 -3.75 -12.62 11.35
C ARG A 140 -2.43 -12.39 10.61
N THR A 141 -2.24 -11.20 10.05
CA THR A 141 -1.00 -10.82 9.36
C THR A 141 0.21 -10.89 10.30
N ILE A 142 0.08 -10.33 11.52
CA ILE A 142 1.13 -10.38 12.53
C ILE A 142 1.48 -11.82 12.87
N ARG A 143 0.47 -12.64 13.19
CA ARG A 143 0.65 -14.07 13.51
C ARG A 143 1.33 -14.81 12.35
N ASP A 144 0.82 -14.65 11.14
CA ASP A 144 1.34 -15.36 9.96
C ASP A 144 2.81 -15.02 9.66
N ILE A 145 3.27 -13.79 9.99
CA ILE A 145 4.68 -13.41 9.92
C ILE A 145 5.46 -14.06 11.07
N GLN A 146 4.96 -14.00 12.30
CA GLN A 146 5.63 -14.57 13.48
C GLN A 146 5.80 -16.08 13.37
N GLU A 147 4.85 -16.79 12.80
CA GLU A 147 4.93 -18.24 12.52
C GLU A 147 6.08 -18.60 11.58
N THR A 148 6.63 -17.66 10.82
CA THR A 148 7.83 -17.86 9.99
C THR A 148 9.15 -17.70 10.74
N GLY A 149 9.13 -17.43 12.06
CA GLY A 149 10.31 -17.15 12.85
C GLY A 149 10.86 -15.72 12.73
N ASN A 150 10.12 -14.84 12.06
CA ASN A 150 10.42 -13.40 11.97
C ASN A 150 9.63 -12.60 13.02
N ARG A 151 10.04 -11.34 13.27
CA ARG A 151 9.30 -10.43 14.15
C ARG A 151 8.29 -9.62 13.35
N ALA A 152 7.12 -9.41 13.92
CA ALA A 152 6.11 -8.52 13.35
C ALA A 152 5.62 -7.55 14.42
N LEU A 153 5.62 -6.27 14.07
CA LEU A 153 5.11 -5.17 14.89
C LEU A 153 4.05 -4.42 14.08
N TYR A 154 3.10 -3.82 14.77
CA TYR A 154 2.12 -2.97 14.13
C TYR A 154 2.00 -1.65 14.88
N ASP A 155 2.03 -0.54 14.13
CA ASP A 155 1.77 0.80 14.67
C ASP A 155 0.58 1.44 13.96
N ALA A 156 -0.35 1.98 14.75
CA ALA A 156 -1.52 2.70 14.25
C ALA A 156 -1.13 4.10 13.80
N CYS A 157 -0.49 4.19 12.65
CA CYS A 157 0.08 5.41 12.09
C CYS A 157 -0.62 5.82 10.79
N ASP A 158 -1.07 7.07 10.70
CA ASP A 158 -1.47 7.69 9.44
C ASP A 158 -0.21 8.17 8.71
N VAL A 159 0.09 7.57 7.57
CA VAL A 159 1.29 7.88 6.79
C VAL A 159 1.33 9.32 6.26
N THR A 160 0.19 10.01 6.20
CA THR A 160 0.14 11.43 5.82
C THR A 160 0.60 12.35 6.96
N ASN A 161 0.66 11.84 8.18
CA ASN A 161 1.16 12.58 9.34
C ASN A 161 2.68 12.40 9.50
N ARG A 162 3.45 13.31 8.90
CA ARG A 162 4.92 13.28 8.93
C ARG A 162 5.50 13.15 10.34
N LYS A 163 4.91 13.84 11.35
CA LYS A 163 5.39 13.75 12.74
C LYS A 163 5.17 12.37 13.34
N ALA A 164 4.02 11.74 13.05
CA ALA A 164 3.74 10.40 13.51
C ALA A 164 4.68 9.39 12.87
N VAL A 165 4.91 9.49 11.56
CA VAL A 165 5.86 8.64 10.82
C VAL A 165 7.27 8.79 11.39
N ALA A 166 7.78 10.01 11.55
CA ALA A 166 9.11 10.27 12.11
C ALA A 166 9.28 9.71 13.53
N LYS A 167 8.22 9.78 14.37
CA LYS A 167 8.24 9.19 15.71
C LYS A 167 8.38 7.67 15.65
N VAL A 168 7.64 7.01 14.76
CA VAL A 168 7.74 5.54 14.59
C VAL A 168 9.13 5.16 14.11
N PHE A 169 9.66 5.84 13.09
CA PHE A 169 10.99 5.57 12.54
C PHE A 169 12.07 5.72 13.62
N SER A 170 12.04 6.80 14.38
CA SER A 170 12.99 7.01 15.49
C SER A 170 12.90 5.92 16.55
N ALA A 171 11.69 5.44 16.88
CA ALA A 171 11.52 4.34 17.82
C ALA A 171 12.07 3.02 17.26
N VAL A 172 11.78 2.73 16.00
CA VAL A 172 12.27 1.52 15.30
C VAL A 172 13.80 1.49 15.25
N VAL A 173 14.41 2.59 14.80
CA VAL A 173 15.88 2.69 14.71
C VAL A 173 16.53 2.55 16.08
N LYS A 174 15.95 3.15 17.11
CA LYS A 174 16.47 3.05 18.48
C LYS A 174 16.42 1.63 19.04
N GLU A 175 15.37 0.88 18.73
CA GLU A 175 15.12 -0.44 19.33
C GLU A 175 15.74 -1.57 18.54
N PHE A 176 15.71 -1.49 17.20
CA PHE A 176 16.08 -2.60 16.32
C PHE A 176 17.32 -2.30 15.46
N GLY A 177 17.67 -1.03 15.25
CA GLY A 177 18.77 -0.62 14.36
C GLY A 177 18.27 0.02 13.06
N PRO A 178 19.15 0.20 12.06
CA PRO A 178 18.84 0.93 10.84
C PRO A 178 17.78 0.24 9.99
N ILE A 179 16.88 1.02 9.40
CA ILE A 179 15.85 0.53 8.48
C ILE A 179 16.52 0.15 7.16
N THR A 180 16.39 -1.11 6.74
CA THR A 180 17.01 -1.66 5.53
C THR A 180 16.05 -1.80 4.35
N GLY A 181 14.75 -1.74 4.60
CA GLY A 181 13.73 -1.84 3.57
C GLY A 181 12.49 -1.00 3.84
N ILE A 182 11.93 -0.43 2.78
CA ILE A 182 10.62 0.23 2.83
C ILE A 182 9.71 -0.35 1.76
N VAL A 183 8.48 -0.67 2.15
CA VAL A 183 7.38 -0.99 1.23
C VAL A 183 6.25 0.01 1.41
N HIS A 184 5.95 0.80 0.40
CA HIS A 184 4.83 1.71 0.43
C HIS A 184 3.63 1.10 -0.29
N GLY A 185 2.75 0.43 0.47
CA GLY A 185 1.51 -0.17 -0.02
C GLY A 185 0.24 0.57 0.40
N ALA A 186 0.35 1.62 1.24
CA ALA A 186 -0.81 2.42 1.61
C ALA A 186 -1.44 3.10 0.40
N GLY A 187 -2.76 3.10 0.34
CA GLY A 187 -3.52 3.72 -0.74
C GLY A 187 -5.01 3.77 -0.41
N LEU A 188 -5.71 4.66 -1.08
CA LEU A 188 -7.17 4.76 -1.08
C LEU A 188 -7.65 4.71 -2.52
N GLU A 189 -8.86 4.21 -2.70
CA GLU A 189 -9.55 4.20 -3.98
C GLU A 189 -11.01 4.55 -3.74
N GLU A 190 -11.56 5.43 -4.56
CA GLU A 190 -12.96 5.78 -4.64
C GLU A 190 -13.30 6.09 -6.09
N SER A 191 -13.87 5.09 -6.77
CA SER A 191 -14.28 5.25 -8.19
C SER A 191 -15.48 6.16 -8.32
N LYS A 192 -15.29 7.32 -8.97
CA LYS A 192 -16.32 8.29 -9.32
C LYS A 192 -15.89 9.04 -10.57
N LEU A 193 -16.85 9.39 -11.43
CA LEU A 193 -16.58 10.27 -12.57
C LEU A 193 -16.07 11.63 -12.07
N VAL A 194 -15.26 12.30 -12.88
CA VAL A 194 -14.65 13.60 -12.50
C VAL A 194 -15.70 14.62 -12.08
N ALA A 195 -16.84 14.65 -12.74
CA ALA A 195 -17.95 15.57 -12.42
C ALA A 195 -18.56 15.32 -11.03
N ASP A 196 -18.49 14.08 -10.53
CA ASP A 196 -19.11 13.67 -9.27
C ASP A 196 -18.09 13.56 -8.12
N LYS A 197 -16.80 13.77 -8.43
CA LYS A 197 -15.71 13.62 -7.49
C LYS A 197 -15.49 14.89 -6.68
N SER A 198 -15.58 14.81 -5.36
CA SER A 198 -15.25 15.95 -4.50
C SER A 198 -13.75 16.23 -4.48
N TRP A 199 -13.38 17.52 -4.35
CA TRP A 199 -11.98 17.92 -4.18
C TRP A 199 -11.32 17.25 -2.96
N GLN A 200 -12.07 17.08 -1.88
CA GLN A 200 -11.58 16.41 -0.67
C GLN A 200 -11.24 14.93 -0.92
N SER A 201 -12.11 14.21 -1.63
CA SER A 201 -11.84 12.81 -2.00
C SER A 201 -10.61 12.71 -2.90
N PHE A 202 -10.53 13.57 -3.93
CA PHE A 202 -9.39 13.65 -4.84
C PHE A 202 -8.07 13.88 -4.07
N THR A 203 -8.03 14.89 -3.22
CA THR A 203 -6.81 15.24 -2.45
C THR A 203 -6.43 14.14 -1.45
N ASN A 204 -7.40 13.50 -0.80
CA ASN A 204 -7.12 12.41 0.13
C ASN A 204 -6.46 11.21 -0.55
N ILE A 205 -6.91 10.84 -1.76
CA ILE A 205 -6.33 9.72 -2.51
C ILE A 205 -4.89 10.03 -2.91
N ILE A 206 -4.63 11.23 -3.44
CA ILE A 206 -3.29 11.69 -3.79
C ILE A 206 -2.40 11.74 -2.54
N SER A 207 -2.88 12.33 -1.45
CA SER A 207 -2.08 12.55 -0.23
C SER A 207 -1.62 11.24 0.40
N VAL A 208 -2.49 10.25 0.54
CA VAL A 208 -2.09 8.96 1.11
C VAL A 208 -0.97 8.31 0.31
N LYS A 209 -1.01 8.41 -1.02
CA LYS A 209 -0.01 7.79 -1.89
C LYS A 209 1.26 8.63 -1.98
N ILE A 210 1.16 9.93 -2.17
CA ILE A 210 2.31 10.79 -2.47
C ILE A 210 2.89 11.45 -1.21
N ASP A 211 2.03 12.07 -0.37
CA ASP A 211 2.55 12.67 0.87
C ASP A 211 2.94 11.59 1.88
N GLY A 212 2.23 10.44 1.87
CA GLY A 212 2.63 9.26 2.64
C GLY A 212 4.00 8.75 2.22
N TRP A 213 4.26 8.60 0.92
CA TRP A 213 5.58 8.24 0.39
C TRP A 213 6.66 9.23 0.86
N ARG A 214 6.42 10.52 0.67
CA ARG A 214 7.35 11.58 1.09
C ARG A 214 7.63 11.54 2.59
N ALA A 215 6.59 11.31 3.40
CA ALA A 215 6.76 11.22 4.84
C ALA A 215 7.65 10.03 5.26
N LEU A 216 7.55 8.89 4.56
CA LEU A 216 8.41 7.73 4.80
C LEU A 216 9.87 8.03 4.43
N ILE A 217 10.11 8.67 3.28
CA ILE A 217 11.47 9.01 2.84
C ILE A 217 12.07 10.11 3.74
N ASP A 218 11.32 11.17 4.05
CA ASP A 218 11.79 12.25 4.93
C ASP A 218 12.12 11.74 6.35
N ALA A 219 11.45 10.69 6.82
CA ALA A 219 11.68 10.11 8.15
C ALA A 219 12.95 9.26 8.25
N LEU A 220 13.57 8.90 7.14
CA LEU A 220 14.87 8.21 7.12
C LEU A 220 16.02 9.14 7.48
N ASP A 221 15.87 10.46 7.22
CA ASP A 221 16.92 11.45 7.42
C ASP A 221 18.26 10.96 6.80
N ASP A 222 19.33 10.90 7.58
CA ASP A 222 20.63 10.39 7.12
C ASP A 222 20.65 8.85 6.89
N GLY A 223 19.63 8.13 7.34
CA GLY A 223 19.53 6.67 7.22
C GLY A 223 19.20 6.13 5.82
N ILE A 224 19.11 7.00 4.81
CA ILE A 224 18.83 6.57 3.42
C ILE A 224 19.96 5.68 2.86
N SER A 225 21.18 5.83 3.33
CA SER A 225 22.34 5.01 2.95
C SER A 225 22.26 3.56 3.46
N ASP A 226 21.46 3.30 4.49
CA ASP A 226 21.27 1.96 5.05
C ASP A 226 20.23 1.15 4.29
N LEU A 227 19.43 1.84 3.45
CA LEU A 227 18.41 1.18 2.66
C LEU A 227 19.01 0.28 1.59
N ARG A 228 18.51 -0.94 1.55
CA ARG A 228 18.80 -1.92 0.50
C ARG A 228 17.72 -1.99 -0.55
N VAL A 229 16.46 -1.80 -0.13
CA VAL A 229 15.28 -1.91 -0.99
C VAL A 229 14.27 -0.82 -0.69
N LEU A 230 13.82 -0.18 -1.75
CA LEU A 230 12.62 0.66 -1.78
C LEU A 230 11.60 0.01 -2.71
N CYS A 231 10.42 -0.30 -2.21
CA CYS A 231 9.34 -0.86 -3.00
C CYS A 231 8.08 0.00 -2.89
N ALA A 232 7.50 0.36 -4.01
CA ALA A 232 6.22 1.04 -4.04
C ALA A 232 5.17 0.17 -4.73
N PHE A 233 4.02 -0.02 -4.09
CA PHE A 233 2.87 -0.67 -4.72
C PHE A 233 2.06 0.38 -5.47
N THR A 234 2.06 0.26 -6.77
CA THR A 234 1.32 1.12 -7.69
C THR A 234 0.20 0.32 -8.37
N SER A 235 -0.31 0.80 -9.48
CA SER A 235 -1.39 0.14 -10.20
C SER A 235 -1.22 0.28 -11.71
N ILE A 236 -1.66 -0.73 -12.45
CA ILE A 236 -1.80 -0.64 -13.91
C ILE A 236 -2.67 0.54 -14.33
N ALA A 237 -3.61 0.98 -13.48
CA ALA A 237 -4.39 2.18 -13.70
C ALA A 237 -3.51 3.45 -13.78
N GLY A 238 -2.37 3.48 -13.10
CA GLY A 238 -1.40 4.58 -13.22
C GLY A 238 -0.84 4.72 -14.63
N ARG A 239 -0.77 3.62 -15.37
CA ARG A 239 -0.23 3.60 -16.74
C ARG A 239 -1.29 3.71 -17.82
N PHE A 240 -2.42 3.01 -17.65
CA PHE A 240 -3.44 2.86 -18.68
C PHE A 240 -4.71 3.68 -18.39
N GLY A 241 -4.78 4.28 -17.20
CA GLY A 241 -6.02 4.85 -16.71
C GLY A 241 -7.05 3.80 -16.32
N ASN A 242 -8.12 4.24 -15.70
CA ASN A 242 -9.34 3.47 -15.50
C ASN A 242 -10.52 4.42 -15.31
N GLY A 243 -11.69 4.08 -15.84
CA GLY A 243 -12.89 4.90 -15.72
C GLY A 243 -13.20 5.23 -14.25
N GLY A 244 -13.46 6.50 -13.94
CA GLY A 244 -13.75 6.96 -12.59
C GLY A 244 -12.56 7.05 -11.62
N GLN A 245 -11.34 6.71 -12.02
CA GLN A 245 -10.16 6.62 -11.15
C GLN A 245 -9.08 7.67 -11.46
N VAL A 246 -9.45 8.87 -11.88
CA VAL A 246 -8.50 9.91 -12.31
C VAL A 246 -7.45 10.26 -11.25
N ASP A 247 -7.85 10.41 -10.01
CA ASP A 247 -6.98 10.68 -8.86
C ASP A 247 -6.11 9.47 -8.48
N TYR A 248 -6.71 8.29 -8.45
CA TYR A 248 -6.00 7.05 -8.20
C TYR A 248 -4.96 6.76 -9.29
N ALA A 249 -5.33 6.93 -10.55
CA ALA A 249 -4.41 6.80 -11.68
C ALA A 249 -3.26 7.81 -11.60
N ALA A 250 -3.58 9.10 -11.35
CA ALA A 250 -2.57 10.14 -11.19
C ALA A 250 -1.60 9.86 -10.03
N ALA A 251 -2.11 9.47 -8.87
CA ALA A 251 -1.30 9.14 -7.71
C ALA A 251 -0.31 7.99 -7.98
N ASN A 252 -0.79 6.92 -8.62
CA ASN A 252 0.05 5.78 -8.95
C ASN A 252 1.09 6.11 -10.04
N ASN A 253 0.71 6.91 -11.06
CA ASN A 253 1.66 7.35 -12.10
C ASN A 253 2.76 8.26 -11.55
N ILE A 254 2.43 9.19 -10.64
CA ILE A 254 3.43 10.03 -9.97
C ILE A 254 4.41 9.16 -9.17
N LEU A 255 3.91 8.17 -8.44
CA LEU A 255 4.76 7.28 -7.65
C LEU A 255 5.63 6.38 -8.54
N ASP A 256 5.13 5.87 -9.66
CA ASP A 256 5.92 5.16 -10.66
C ASP A 256 7.08 6.01 -11.21
N ALA A 257 6.80 7.27 -11.55
CA ALA A 257 7.81 8.21 -12.04
C ALA A 257 8.87 8.51 -10.98
N GLU A 258 8.46 8.66 -9.71
CA GLU A 258 9.37 8.89 -8.59
C GLU A 258 10.28 7.68 -8.34
N MET A 259 9.73 6.47 -8.37
CA MET A 259 10.52 5.24 -8.23
C MET A 259 11.51 5.06 -9.39
N CYS A 260 11.09 5.37 -10.61
CA CYS A 260 11.96 5.37 -11.78
C CYS A 260 13.09 6.40 -11.62
N ARG A 261 12.80 7.62 -11.16
CA ARG A 261 13.80 8.66 -10.89
C ARG A 261 14.83 8.19 -9.86
N ILE A 262 14.39 7.57 -8.77
CA ILE A 262 15.26 7.03 -7.72
C ILE A 262 16.15 5.91 -8.30
N SER A 263 15.59 4.97 -9.03
CA SER A 263 16.33 3.80 -9.55
C SER A 263 17.49 4.17 -10.49
N HIS A 264 17.46 5.37 -11.07
CA HIS A 264 18.54 5.87 -11.94
C HIS A 264 19.64 6.64 -11.19
N HIS A 265 19.52 6.84 -9.88
CA HIS A 265 20.57 7.49 -9.10
C HIS A 265 21.69 6.47 -8.79
N PRO A 266 22.98 6.81 -9.00
CA PRO A 266 24.09 5.86 -8.83
C PRO A 266 24.19 5.21 -7.45
N ASP A 267 23.85 5.95 -6.41
CA ASP A 267 23.93 5.53 -5.02
C ASP A 267 22.57 5.11 -4.45
N ALA A 268 21.57 4.89 -5.30
CA ALA A 268 20.23 4.54 -4.83
C ALA A 268 20.17 3.10 -4.32
N PRO A 269 19.33 2.83 -3.32
CA PRO A 269 18.92 1.47 -3.02
C PRO A 269 18.20 0.85 -4.22
N ARG A 270 18.03 -0.46 -4.22
CA ARG A 270 17.19 -1.12 -5.24
C ARG A 270 15.76 -0.58 -5.15
N ALA A 271 15.38 0.27 -6.09
CA ALA A 271 14.07 0.90 -6.15
C ALA A 271 13.19 0.20 -7.19
N VAL A 272 12.00 -0.23 -6.76
CA VAL A 272 11.04 -0.98 -7.59
C VAL A 272 9.63 -0.45 -7.38
N ALA A 273 8.92 -0.16 -8.48
CA ALA A 273 7.47 0.02 -8.48
C ALA A 273 6.79 -1.25 -9.01
N ILE A 274 5.80 -1.76 -8.27
CA ILE A 274 5.02 -2.92 -8.70
C ILE A 274 3.61 -2.45 -9.04
N ALA A 275 3.32 -2.39 -10.34
CA ALA A 275 2.01 -1.99 -10.86
C ALA A 275 1.03 -3.18 -10.83
N TRP A 276 0.25 -3.27 -9.76
CA TRP A 276 -0.72 -4.35 -9.57
C TRP A 276 -1.94 -4.22 -10.49
N SER A 277 -2.43 -5.35 -10.96
CA SER A 277 -3.81 -5.53 -11.42
C SER A 277 -4.73 -5.91 -10.25
N GLY A 278 -6.01 -6.08 -10.50
CA GLY A 278 -6.94 -6.58 -9.48
C GLY A 278 -6.58 -8.01 -9.04
N TRP A 279 -6.55 -8.24 -7.74
CA TRP A 279 -6.35 -9.58 -7.17
C TRP A 279 -7.70 -10.24 -6.93
N ARG A 280 -7.79 -11.56 -7.16
CA ARG A 280 -8.95 -12.34 -6.79
C ARG A 280 -9.02 -12.43 -5.25
N ASP A 281 -10.17 -12.20 -4.69
CA ASP A 281 -10.50 -12.36 -3.26
C ASP A 281 -9.74 -11.46 -2.27
N VAL A 282 -8.90 -10.53 -2.74
CA VAL A 282 -8.09 -9.67 -1.86
C VAL A 282 -8.01 -8.23 -2.38
N GLY A 283 -8.08 -7.26 -1.48
CA GLY A 283 -7.80 -5.86 -1.78
C GLY A 283 -9.02 -5.04 -2.17
N MET A 284 -8.79 -3.92 -2.84
CA MET A 284 -9.84 -2.94 -3.17
C MET A 284 -10.81 -3.46 -4.25
N ALA A 285 -10.35 -4.32 -5.14
CA ALA A 285 -11.16 -4.91 -6.22
C ALA A 285 -12.34 -5.74 -5.71
N THR A 286 -12.27 -6.28 -4.49
CA THR A 286 -13.35 -7.10 -3.89
C THR A 286 -14.46 -6.26 -3.24
N ARG A 287 -14.32 -4.94 -3.19
CA ARG A 287 -15.26 -4.04 -2.51
C ARG A 287 -16.36 -3.47 -3.39
N GLY A 288 -16.56 -4.01 -4.58
CA GLY A 288 -17.70 -3.69 -5.45
C GLY A 288 -17.62 -2.33 -6.17
N SER A 289 -16.46 -1.69 -6.22
CA SER A 289 -16.25 -0.45 -6.98
C SER A 289 -15.73 -0.68 -8.40
N ILE A 290 -15.57 -1.96 -8.81
CA ILE A 290 -15.13 -2.33 -10.16
C ILE A 290 -16.08 -3.43 -10.64
N GLU A 291 -17.16 -3.04 -11.32
CA GLU A 291 -17.88 -3.88 -12.27
C GLU A 291 -17.27 -3.77 -13.67
#